data_5ce73256fb26b5cd4b0ef5a751dc94da
#
_entry.id   5ce73256fb26b5cd4b0ef5a751dc94da
#
_cell.length_a   1.000
_cell.length_b   1.000
_cell.length_c   1.000
_cell.angle_alpha   90.00
_cell.angle_beta   90.00
_cell.angle_gamma   90.00
#
_symmetry.space_group_name_H-M   'P 1'
#
loop_
_entity.id
_entity.type
_entity.pdbx_description
1 polymer ?
#
loop_
_entity_poly.entity_id
_entity_poly.type
_entity_poly.pdbx_seq_one_letter_code
_entity_poly.pdbx_strand_id
1 'polypeptide(L)'
;MLNKELQHKPVMCEEVLSILNPSDGCVYLDGTLGAGGHSRKILESADCSVVGIDKDPTAIELCRDLEKQYGNKFLSINGSFGNLSQHLNSIGIKKIDGILLDLGTSSMQLGTPERGFSFQFDAPLDMRMTQTGERAYDIINSLSEDSLADIIFYFGEERRSRKIAKAIVNKRKIKKIKTTFDLNEIILSVKKANNKKIHPATKTFQALRIYINNEPVSYTHLTLPTKA
;
A
#
# COMPACT_ATOMS: atom_id res chain seq x y z
N MET A 1 -16.59 8.02 16.26
CA MET A 1 -16.78 9.10 15.25
C MET A 1 -15.43 9.30 14.58
N LEU A 2 -15.20 8.69 13.41
CA LEU A 2 -13.99 8.90 12.62
C LEU A 2 -14.06 10.33 12.07
N ASN A 3 -13.03 11.12 12.39
CA ASN A 3 -12.94 12.53 12.06
C ASN A 3 -13.18 12.77 10.55
N LYS A 4 -14.13 13.64 10.23
CA LYS A 4 -14.44 14.15 8.87
C LYS A 4 -13.27 14.91 8.21
N GLU A 5 -12.14 15.08 8.89
CA GLU A 5 -10.99 15.87 8.44
C GLU A 5 -9.96 15.10 7.59
N LEU A 6 -10.13 13.79 7.38
CA LEU A 6 -9.27 13.01 6.49
C LEU A 6 -9.79 12.96 5.05
N GLN A 7 -10.38 14.05 4.55
CA GLN A 7 -10.54 14.20 3.09
C GLN A 7 -9.16 14.50 2.46
N HIS A 8 -8.32 13.49 2.43
CA HIS A 8 -7.07 13.56 1.71
C HIS A 8 -7.38 13.78 0.22
N LYS A 9 -6.91 14.91 -0.34
CA LYS A 9 -7.01 15.15 -1.78
C LYS A 9 -6.22 14.06 -2.51
N PRO A 10 -6.83 13.29 -3.43
CA PRO A 10 -6.11 12.25 -4.17
C PRO A 10 -4.92 12.85 -4.93
N VAL A 11 -3.83 12.10 -4.99
CA VAL A 11 -2.61 12.53 -5.69
C VAL A 11 -2.89 12.66 -7.18
N MET A 12 -2.43 13.76 -7.79
CA MET A 12 -2.55 14.00 -9.25
C MET A 12 -3.97 13.82 -9.80
N CYS A 13 -4.99 14.23 -9.05
CA CYS A 13 -6.38 13.93 -9.36
C CYS A 13 -6.81 14.51 -10.73
N GLU A 14 -6.41 15.73 -11.02
CA GLU A 14 -6.73 16.42 -12.28
C GLU A 14 -6.06 15.71 -13.48
N GLU A 15 -4.81 15.31 -13.32
CA GLU A 15 -4.06 14.56 -14.33
C GLU A 15 -4.67 13.19 -14.57
N VAL A 16 -5.06 12.48 -13.50
CA VAL A 16 -5.75 11.19 -13.59
C VAL A 16 -7.05 11.33 -14.38
N LEU A 17 -7.89 12.31 -14.05
CA LEU A 17 -9.14 12.54 -14.77
C LEU A 17 -8.90 12.93 -16.24
N SER A 18 -7.89 13.77 -16.49
CA SER A 18 -7.53 14.17 -17.87
C SER A 18 -7.10 12.98 -18.73
N ILE A 19 -6.36 12.02 -18.17
CA ILE A 19 -5.87 10.84 -18.88
C ILE A 19 -6.95 9.78 -19.03
N LEU A 20 -7.69 9.47 -17.95
CA LEU A 20 -8.78 8.49 -17.99
C LEU A 20 -9.95 8.96 -18.86
N ASN A 21 -10.15 10.29 -18.92
CA ASN A 21 -11.24 10.94 -19.66
C ASN A 21 -12.60 10.25 -19.45
N PRO A 22 -13.12 10.23 -18.22
CA PRO A 22 -14.34 9.48 -17.90
C PRO A 22 -15.50 9.90 -18.79
N SER A 23 -16.27 8.91 -19.28
CA SER A 23 -17.35 9.10 -20.25
C SER A 23 -18.59 8.31 -19.80
N ASP A 24 -19.76 8.79 -20.19
CA ASP A 24 -21.04 8.18 -19.84
C ASP A 24 -21.16 6.74 -20.36
N GLY A 25 -21.72 5.88 -19.51
CA GLY A 25 -21.91 4.44 -19.80
C GLY A 25 -20.63 3.60 -19.72
N CYS A 26 -19.47 4.19 -19.46
CA CYS A 26 -18.20 3.48 -19.32
C CYS A 26 -18.01 2.88 -17.93
N VAL A 27 -17.13 1.87 -17.84
CA VAL A 27 -16.77 1.17 -16.59
C VAL A 27 -15.28 1.34 -16.30
N TYR A 28 -14.97 1.87 -15.14
CA TYR A 28 -13.60 2.10 -14.68
C TYR A 28 -13.25 1.18 -13.50
N LEU A 29 -11.98 0.80 -13.43
CA LEU A 29 -11.44 0.04 -12.31
C LEU A 29 -10.45 0.90 -11.53
N ASP A 30 -10.67 1.04 -10.23
CA ASP A 30 -9.71 1.56 -9.27
C ASP A 30 -9.13 0.39 -8.48
N GLY A 31 -7.93 -0.08 -8.85
CA GLY A 31 -7.31 -1.26 -8.23
C GLY A 31 -6.59 -0.97 -6.91
N THR A 32 -6.65 0.28 -6.43
CA THR A 32 -6.01 0.79 -5.22
C THR A 32 -6.94 1.77 -4.52
N LEU A 33 -8.14 1.29 -4.21
CA LEU A 33 -9.30 2.09 -3.80
C LEU A 33 -9.01 3.05 -2.64
N GLY A 34 -8.29 2.59 -1.60
CA GLY A 34 -8.05 3.37 -0.40
C GLY A 34 -9.34 3.92 0.21
N ALA A 35 -9.38 5.22 0.45
CA ALA A 35 -10.59 5.91 0.94
C ALA A 35 -11.57 6.33 -0.20
N GLY A 36 -11.37 5.85 -1.42
CA GLY A 36 -12.27 6.10 -2.56
C GLY A 36 -12.17 7.50 -3.17
N GLY A 37 -11.06 8.21 -2.92
CA GLY A 37 -10.93 9.59 -3.37
C GLY A 37 -10.92 9.73 -4.89
N HIS A 38 -10.15 8.94 -5.61
CA HIS A 38 -10.13 8.90 -7.08
C HIS A 38 -11.46 8.37 -7.65
N SER A 39 -11.96 7.26 -7.10
CA SER A 39 -13.23 6.67 -7.50
C SER A 39 -14.38 7.68 -7.43
N ARG A 40 -14.45 8.47 -6.34
CA ARG A 40 -15.43 9.56 -6.20
C ARG A 40 -15.31 10.58 -7.32
N LYS A 41 -14.08 11.01 -7.64
CA LYS A 41 -13.84 12.01 -8.69
C LYS A 41 -14.19 11.51 -10.09
N ILE A 42 -13.95 10.23 -10.37
CA ILE A 42 -14.39 9.59 -11.62
C ILE A 42 -15.92 9.60 -11.72
N LEU A 43 -16.62 9.21 -10.65
CA LEU A 43 -18.09 9.18 -10.58
C LEU A 43 -18.74 10.59 -10.64
N GLU A 44 -18.05 11.62 -10.15
CA GLU A 44 -18.50 13.01 -10.23
C GLU A 44 -18.32 13.62 -11.63
N SER A 45 -17.44 13.06 -12.47
CA SER A 45 -17.07 13.63 -13.77
C SER A 45 -17.92 13.15 -14.93
N ALA A 46 -18.56 11.97 -14.83
CA ALA A 46 -19.39 11.38 -15.88
C ALA A 46 -20.46 10.44 -15.32
N ASP A 47 -21.47 10.13 -16.09
CA ASP A 47 -22.47 9.10 -15.76
C ASP A 47 -21.93 7.68 -16.03
N CYS A 48 -20.92 7.29 -15.26
CA CYS A 48 -20.16 6.06 -15.43
C CYS A 48 -20.27 5.14 -14.22
N SER A 49 -19.64 3.96 -14.29
CA SER A 49 -19.54 3.01 -13.18
C SER A 49 -18.08 2.82 -12.77
N VAL A 50 -17.83 2.62 -11.47
CA VAL A 50 -16.49 2.33 -10.94
C VAL A 50 -16.53 1.08 -10.08
N VAL A 51 -15.58 0.18 -10.32
CA VAL A 51 -15.27 -0.96 -9.44
C VAL A 51 -13.98 -0.64 -8.69
N GLY A 52 -14.07 -0.52 -7.37
CA GLY A 52 -12.92 -0.31 -6.49
C GLY A 52 -12.42 -1.64 -5.91
N ILE A 53 -11.12 -1.87 -5.92
CA ILE A 53 -10.50 -3.05 -5.29
C ILE A 53 -9.45 -2.58 -4.29
N ASP A 54 -9.45 -3.13 -3.08
CA ASP A 54 -8.37 -2.93 -2.11
C ASP A 54 -8.16 -4.18 -1.25
N LYS A 55 -6.89 -4.45 -0.93
CA LYS A 55 -6.51 -5.52 0.00
C LYS A 55 -6.87 -5.20 1.45
N ASP A 56 -6.96 -3.92 1.78
CA ASP A 56 -7.21 -3.46 3.13
C ASP A 56 -8.71 -3.43 3.41
N PRO A 57 -9.23 -4.26 4.34
CA PRO A 57 -10.65 -4.26 4.66
C PRO A 57 -11.13 -2.90 5.21
N THR A 58 -10.23 -2.10 5.80
CA THR A 58 -10.56 -0.75 6.27
C THR A 58 -10.89 0.19 5.11
N ALA A 59 -10.22 0.03 3.95
CA ALA A 59 -10.54 0.79 2.75
C ALA A 59 -11.98 0.54 2.27
N ILE A 60 -12.40 -0.72 2.26
CA ILE A 60 -13.76 -1.10 1.89
C ILE A 60 -14.79 -0.50 2.84
N GLU A 61 -14.52 -0.55 4.15
CA GLU A 61 -15.41 0.03 5.15
C GLU A 61 -15.58 1.55 4.98
N LEU A 62 -14.49 2.27 4.68
CA LEU A 62 -14.51 3.71 4.40
C LEU A 62 -15.31 4.07 3.15
N CYS A 63 -15.42 3.15 2.19
CA CYS A 63 -16.16 3.38 0.94
C CYS A 63 -17.66 3.03 1.01
N ARG A 64 -18.19 2.55 2.16
CA ARG A 64 -19.61 2.20 2.31
C ARG A 64 -20.56 3.38 2.05
N ASP A 65 -20.18 4.58 2.43
CA ASP A 65 -21.02 5.75 2.16
C ASP A 65 -20.99 6.12 0.67
N LEU A 66 -19.88 5.86 -0.03
CA LEU A 66 -19.80 6.00 -1.48
C LEU A 66 -20.71 4.99 -2.18
N GLU A 67 -20.74 3.73 -1.72
CA GLU A 67 -21.67 2.72 -2.22
C GLU A 67 -23.13 3.13 -2.05
N LYS A 68 -23.50 3.64 -0.87
CA LYS A 68 -24.88 4.14 -0.63
C LYS A 68 -25.23 5.33 -1.54
N GLN A 69 -24.28 6.24 -1.76
CA GLN A 69 -24.49 7.43 -2.58
C GLN A 69 -24.67 7.11 -4.05
N TYR A 70 -23.89 6.20 -4.61
CA TYR A 70 -23.88 5.90 -6.05
C TYR A 70 -24.59 4.60 -6.43
N GLY A 71 -25.01 3.79 -5.45
CA GLY A 71 -25.77 2.56 -5.66
C GLY A 71 -25.04 1.61 -6.62
N ASN A 72 -25.73 1.17 -7.66
CA ASN A 72 -25.21 0.21 -8.64
C ASN A 72 -24.07 0.76 -9.53
N LYS A 73 -23.77 2.06 -9.46
CA LYS A 73 -22.65 2.66 -10.20
C LYS A 73 -21.30 2.53 -9.47
N PHE A 74 -21.32 2.19 -8.20
CA PHE A 74 -20.08 1.97 -7.45
C PHE A 74 -20.15 0.67 -6.66
N LEU A 75 -19.11 -0.16 -6.83
CA LEU A 75 -18.95 -1.41 -6.08
C LEU A 75 -17.53 -1.49 -5.52
N SER A 76 -17.37 -1.77 -4.23
CA SER A 76 -16.07 -2.04 -3.62
C SER A 76 -15.86 -3.53 -3.36
N ILE A 77 -14.65 -4.04 -3.63
CA ILE A 77 -14.28 -5.46 -3.49
C ILE A 77 -13.03 -5.54 -2.60
N ASN A 78 -13.13 -6.31 -1.50
CA ASN A 78 -11.94 -6.62 -0.71
C ASN A 78 -11.14 -7.72 -1.41
N GLY A 79 -9.94 -7.38 -1.90
CA GLY A 79 -9.10 -8.30 -2.64
C GLY A 79 -7.86 -7.65 -3.24
N SER A 80 -7.09 -8.47 -3.94
CA SER A 80 -5.91 -8.00 -4.68
C SER A 80 -6.26 -7.67 -6.12
N PHE A 81 -5.78 -6.54 -6.63
CA PHE A 81 -5.86 -6.25 -8.07
C PHE A 81 -5.09 -7.27 -8.92
N GLY A 82 -4.16 -8.05 -8.34
CA GLY A 82 -3.54 -9.19 -9.03
C GLY A 82 -4.55 -10.26 -9.47
N ASN A 83 -5.72 -10.31 -8.84
CA ASN A 83 -6.82 -11.21 -9.16
C ASN A 83 -7.99 -10.50 -9.86
N LEU A 84 -7.72 -9.33 -10.46
CA LEU A 84 -8.78 -8.48 -11.02
C LEU A 84 -9.72 -9.21 -11.99
N SER A 85 -9.20 -10.08 -12.85
CA SER A 85 -10.02 -10.85 -13.79
C SER A 85 -11.03 -11.77 -13.09
N GLN A 86 -10.64 -12.39 -11.99
CA GLN A 86 -11.53 -13.22 -11.18
C GLN A 86 -12.61 -12.37 -10.51
N HIS A 87 -12.22 -11.22 -9.94
CA HIS A 87 -13.15 -10.29 -9.30
C HIS A 87 -14.18 -9.76 -10.30
N LEU A 88 -13.75 -9.29 -11.46
CA LEU A 88 -14.64 -8.76 -12.51
C LEU A 88 -15.59 -9.84 -13.04
N ASN A 89 -15.07 -11.05 -13.30
CA ASN A 89 -15.90 -12.17 -13.75
C ASN A 89 -16.98 -12.55 -12.73
N SER A 90 -16.67 -12.54 -11.43
CA SER A 90 -17.61 -12.88 -10.36
C SER A 90 -18.81 -11.92 -10.27
N ILE A 91 -18.66 -10.69 -10.75
CA ILE A 91 -19.71 -9.66 -10.80
C ILE A 91 -20.26 -9.43 -12.22
N GLY A 92 -19.90 -10.29 -13.18
CA GLY A 92 -20.42 -10.26 -14.54
C GLY A 92 -19.86 -9.17 -15.44
N ILE A 93 -18.82 -8.44 -15.04
CA ILE A 93 -18.15 -7.40 -15.84
C ILE A 93 -17.12 -8.06 -16.74
N LYS A 94 -17.33 -7.97 -18.05
CA LYS A 94 -16.45 -8.56 -19.09
C LYS A 94 -15.47 -7.56 -19.71
N LYS A 95 -15.75 -6.27 -19.59
CA LYS A 95 -14.97 -5.21 -20.21
C LYS A 95 -14.90 -4.01 -19.28
N ILE A 96 -13.73 -3.40 -19.21
CA ILE A 96 -13.48 -2.12 -18.54
C ILE A 96 -12.86 -1.16 -19.54
N ASP A 97 -13.15 0.12 -19.40
CA ASP A 97 -12.72 1.18 -20.33
C ASP A 97 -11.47 1.91 -19.84
N GLY A 98 -11.20 1.84 -18.51
CA GLY A 98 -9.98 2.38 -17.94
C GLY A 98 -9.61 1.74 -16.59
N ILE A 99 -8.32 1.75 -16.27
CA ILE A 99 -7.77 1.24 -15.00
C ILE A 99 -6.93 2.32 -14.35
N LEU A 100 -7.14 2.50 -13.06
CA LEU A 100 -6.30 3.31 -12.18
C LEU A 100 -5.57 2.41 -11.18
N LEU A 101 -4.26 2.63 -11.03
CA LEU A 101 -3.42 2.01 -10.02
C LEU A 101 -2.54 3.09 -9.37
N ASP A 102 -2.89 3.51 -8.15
CA ASP A 102 -2.08 4.40 -7.30
C ASP A 102 -1.31 3.53 -6.30
N LEU A 103 -0.15 3.02 -6.76
CA LEU A 103 0.61 1.99 -6.05
C LEU A 103 1.41 2.58 -4.89
N GLY A 104 1.26 2.00 -3.72
CA GLY A 104 1.97 2.41 -2.51
C GLY A 104 1.14 2.23 -1.24
N THR A 105 1.47 3.01 -0.21
CA THR A 105 0.68 3.09 1.04
C THR A 105 -0.36 4.18 0.94
N SER A 106 -1.55 3.89 1.42
CA SER A 106 -2.57 4.91 1.58
C SER A 106 -2.25 5.83 2.77
N SER A 107 -2.75 7.07 2.71
CA SER A 107 -2.64 8.02 3.84
C SER A 107 -3.30 7.49 5.11
N MET A 108 -4.34 6.68 4.98
CA MET A 108 -5.00 5.98 6.06
C MET A 108 -4.04 5.02 6.79
N GLN A 109 -3.27 4.23 6.05
CA GLN A 109 -2.29 3.28 6.62
C GLN A 109 -1.15 4.00 7.35
N LEU A 110 -0.65 5.10 6.77
CA LEU A 110 0.40 5.91 7.39
C LEU A 110 -0.11 6.73 8.59
N GLY A 111 -1.34 7.17 8.54
CA GLY A 111 -1.99 7.99 9.57
C GLY A 111 -2.54 7.20 10.76
N THR A 112 -2.50 5.86 10.70
CA THR A 112 -2.96 4.99 11.80
C THR A 112 -1.72 4.34 12.46
N PRO A 113 -1.23 4.87 13.59
CA PRO A 113 0.02 4.40 14.21
C PRO A 113 0.03 2.90 14.48
N GLU A 114 -1.08 2.34 14.94
CA GLU A 114 -1.24 0.93 15.32
C GLU A 114 -1.00 -0.05 14.18
N ARG A 115 -1.07 0.42 12.93
CA ARG A 115 -0.78 -0.35 11.71
C ARG A 115 0.74 -0.55 11.50
N GLY A 116 1.61 0.20 12.17
CA GLY A 116 3.06 0.04 12.15
C GLY A 116 3.76 0.39 10.82
N PHE A 117 3.11 1.08 9.89
CA PHE A 117 3.69 1.48 8.60
C PHE A 117 4.70 2.63 8.73
N SER A 118 4.59 3.42 9.78
CA SER A 118 5.42 4.61 10.00
C SER A 118 6.36 4.44 11.19
N PHE A 119 7.55 4.98 11.09
CA PHE A 119 8.51 5.11 12.20
C PHE A 119 8.40 6.45 12.93
N GLN A 120 7.39 7.26 12.63
CA GLN A 120 7.13 8.53 13.31
C GLN A 120 6.48 8.34 14.69
N PHE A 121 5.81 7.22 14.88
CA PHE A 121 5.13 6.86 16.13
C PHE A 121 5.65 5.52 16.63
N ASP A 122 5.73 5.37 17.97
CA ASP A 122 6.02 4.08 18.57
C ASP A 122 4.77 3.20 18.56
N ALA A 123 4.82 2.14 17.74
CA ALA A 123 3.67 1.31 17.46
C ALA A 123 4.10 -0.15 17.19
N PRO A 124 3.19 -1.13 17.29
CA PRO A 124 3.50 -2.51 16.94
C PRO A 124 4.08 -2.64 15.53
N LEU A 125 5.07 -3.51 15.33
CA LEU A 125 5.61 -3.84 14.02
C LEU A 125 4.65 -4.77 13.26
N ASP A 126 3.58 -4.22 12.70
CA ASP A 126 2.58 -4.98 11.94
C ASP A 126 2.84 -4.90 10.42
N MET A 127 2.57 -3.79 9.77
CA MET A 127 2.72 -3.47 8.35
C MET A 127 1.85 -4.28 7.38
N ARG A 128 0.87 -5.06 7.85
CA ARG A 128 -0.05 -5.82 6.97
C ARG A 128 -1.16 -4.93 6.42
N MET A 129 -1.35 -4.92 5.11
CA MET A 129 -2.51 -4.27 4.48
C MET A 129 -3.78 -5.11 4.71
N THR A 130 -3.68 -6.43 4.53
CA THR A 130 -4.79 -7.39 4.70
C THR A 130 -5.23 -7.62 6.14
N GLN A 131 -4.44 -7.19 7.13
CA GLN A 131 -4.62 -7.45 8.57
C GLN A 131 -4.54 -8.96 8.94
N THR A 132 -4.19 -9.82 8.00
CA THR A 132 -4.00 -11.26 8.18
C THR A 132 -2.61 -11.69 7.74
N GLY A 133 -2.15 -12.89 8.12
CA GLY A 133 -0.82 -13.39 7.77
C GLY A 133 0.30 -12.88 8.67
N GLU A 134 1.55 -13.01 8.20
CA GLU A 134 2.75 -12.65 8.95
C GLU A 134 2.92 -11.12 9.05
N ARG A 135 3.30 -10.67 10.25
CA ARG A 135 3.60 -9.26 10.55
C ARG A 135 5.08 -8.96 10.34
N ALA A 136 5.42 -7.69 10.25
CA ALA A 136 6.82 -7.25 10.29
C ALA A 136 7.54 -7.76 11.55
N TYR A 137 6.85 -7.83 12.67
CA TYR A 137 7.34 -8.45 13.90
C TYR A 137 7.80 -9.89 13.69
N ASP A 138 7.01 -10.70 13.01
CA ASP A 138 7.30 -12.12 12.80
C ASP A 138 8.53 -12.28 11.88
N ILE A 139 8.57 -11.56 10.78
CA ILE A 139 9.68 -11.51 9.81
C ILE A 139 11.00 -11.10 10.47
N ILE A 140 11.00 -9.99 11.19
CA ILE A 140 12.19 -9.43 11.86
C ILE A 140 12.74 -10.38 12.92
N ASN A 141 11.87 -11.09 13.63
CA ASN A 141 12.27 -11.93 14.75
C ASN A 141 12.53 -13.40 14.37
N SER A 142 12.22 -13.84 13.14
CA SER A 142 12.36 -15.25 12.73
C SER A 142 13.36 -15.46 11.58
N LEU A 143 13.35 -14.65 10.54
CA LEU A 143 14.15 -14.90 9.35
C LEU A 143 15.67 -14.89 9.60
N SER A 144 16.42 -15.60 8.77
CA SER A 144 17.88 -15.61 8.80
C SER A 144 18.48 -14.22 8.51
N GLU A 145 19.74 -14.01 8.89
CA GLU A 145 20.47 -12.78 8.59
C GLU A 145 20.51 -12.51 7.08
N ASP A 146 20.81 -13.55 6.30
CA ASP A 146 20.90 -13.43 4.83
C ASP A 146 19.53 -13.11 4.21
N SER A 147 18.46 -13.80 4.62
CA SER A 147 17.11 -13.51 4.12
C SER A 147 16.67 -12.07 4.42
N LEU A 148 16.94 -11.59 5.65
CA LEU A 148 16.66 -10.20 6.00
C LEU A 148 17.48 -9.21 5.17
N ALA A 149 18.76 -9.51 4.94
CA ALA A 149 19.63 -8.67 4.12
C ALA A 149 19.14 -8.58 2.67
N ASP A 150 18.70 -9.72 2.12
CA ASP A 150 18.18 -9.78 0.76
C ASP A 150 16.85 -9.03 0.63
N ILE A 151 15.92 -9.20 1.56
CA ILE A 151 14.67 -8.42 1.59
C ILE A 151 14.99 -6.91 1.60
N ILE A 152 15.85 -6.46 2.53
CA ILE A 152 16.18 -5.05 2.68
C ILE A 152 16.90 -4.51 1.44
N PHE A 153 17.70 -5.33 0.76
CA PHE A 153 18.42 -4.95 -0.45
C PHE A 153 17.49 -4.87 -1.66
N TYR A 154 16.79 -5.96 -1.99
CA TYR A 154 16.01 -6.06 -3.21
C TYR A 154 14.75 -5.20 -3.21
N PHE A 155 14.04 -5.12 -2.09
CA PHE A 155 12.80 -4.35 -1.99
C PHE A 155 13.00 -2.89 -1.52
N GLY A 156 14.09 -2.62 -0.81
CA GLY A 156 14.38 -1.28 -0.29
C GLY A 156 15.52 -0.55 -1.00
N GLU A 157 16.26 -1.24 -1.86
CA GLU A 157 17.49 -0.70 -2.46
C GLU A 157 18.48 -0.14 -1.41
N GLU A 158 18.52 -0.78 -0.24
CA GLU A 158 19.35 -0.32 0.87
C GLU A 158 20.76 -0.96 0.80
N ARG A 159 21.75 -0.16 0.42
CA ARG A 159 23.13 -0.63 0.27
C ARG A 159 23.76 -1.17 1.56
N ARG A 160 23.27 -0.77 2.73
CA ARG A 160 23.76 -1.25 4.03
C ARG A 160 22.94 -2.43 4.57
N SER A 161 22.15 -3.09 3.73
CA SER A 161 21.23 -4.17 4.10
C SER A 161 21.87 -5.24 4.98
N ARG A 162 23.06 -5.74 4.61
CA ARG A 162 23.81 -6.75 5.41
C ARG A 162 24.15 -6.25 6.82
N LYS A 163 24.58 -4.98 6.96
CA LYS A 163 24.91 -4.40 8.27
C LYS A 163 23.66 -4.22 9.12
N ILE A 164 22.55 -3.82 8.50
CA ILE A 164 21.26 -3.65 9.18
C ILE A 164 20.73 -5.02 9.62
N ALA A 165 20.72 -6.02 8.75
CA ALA A 165 20.28 -7.37 9.07
C ALA A 165 21.10 -7.99 10.22
N LYS A 166 22.43 -7.85 10.20
CA LYS A 166 23.31 -8.28 11.29
C LYS A 166 22.98 -7.60 12.62
N ALA A 167 22.73 -6.29 12.60
CA ALA A 167 22.35 -5.54 13.79
C ALA A 167 20.99 -6.02 14.35
N ILE A 168 20.00 -6.26 13.49
CA ILE A 168 18.70 -6.82 13.84
C ILE A 168 18.87 -8.19 14.49
N VAL A 169 19.60 -9.11 13.87
CA VAL A 169 19.82 -10.47 14.37
C VAL A 169 20.55 -10.46 15.72
N ASN A 170 21.54 -9.61 15.91
CA ASN A 170 22.23 -9.47 17.18
C ASN A 170 21.30 -8.93 18.27
N LYS A 171 20.51 -7.89 17.97
CA LYS A 171 19.60 -7.27 18.95
C LYS A 171 18.49 -8.23 19.38
N ARG A 172 17.87 -8.98 18.44
CA ARG A 172 16.77 -9.90 18.76
C ARG A 172 17.20 -11.12 19.61
N LYS A 173 18.50 -11.48 19.60
CA LYS A 173 19.06 -12.51 20.51
C LYS A 173 19.01 -12.08 21.97
N ILE A 174 19.05 -10.78 22.24
CA ILE A 174 18.99 -10.20 23.60
C ILE A 174 17.54 -9.91 24.00
N LYS A 175 16.80 -9.23 23.12
CA LYS A 175 15.40 -8.83 23.34
C LYS A 175 14.67 -8.78 21.99
N LYS A 176 13.48 -9.37 21.93
CA LYS A 176 12.62 -9.30 20.73
C LYS A 176 12.34 -7.85 20.33
N ILE A 177 12.38 -7.59 19.05
CA ILE A 177 12.09 -6.28 18.45
C ILE A 177 10.58 -6.22 18.25
N LYS A 178 9.89 -5.36 18.99
CA LYS A 178 8.42 -5.35 19.06
C LYS A 178 7.79 -4.17 18.37
N THR A 179 8.47 -3.03 18.37
CA THR A 179 7.88 -1.77 17.93
C THR A 179 8.66 -1.14 16.78
N THR A 180 8.01 -0.19 16.14
CA THR A 180 8.62 0.64 15.09
C THR A 180 9.84 1.39 15.60
N PHE A 181 9.81 1.85 16.87
CA PHE A 181 10.95 2.54 17.47
C PHE A 181 12.10 1.58 17.76
N ASP A 182 11.83 0.38 18.29
CA ASP A 182 12.88 -0.65 18.48
C ASP A 182 13.66 -0.87 17.17
N LEU A 183 12.94 -1.02 16.05
CA LEU A 183 13.55 -1.23 14.74
C LEU A 183 14.29 0.02 14.23
N ASN A 184 13.68 1.19 14.40
CA ASN A 184 14.27 2.47 13.98
C ASN A 184 15.60 2.73 14.70
N GLU A 185 15.68 2.50 16.01
CA GLU A 185 16.92 2.64 16.79
C GLU A 185 18.03 1.74 16.27
N ILE A 186 17.73 0.49 15.92
CA ILE A 186 18.70 -0.44 15.34
C ILE A 186 19.23 0.09 14.01
N ILE A 187 18.34 0.59 13.15
CA ILE A 187 18.74 1.15 11.86
C ILE A 187 19.63 2.38 12.05
N LEU A 188 19.27 3.27 12.97
CA LEU A 188 20.04 4.48 13.29
C LEU A 188 21.43 4.17 13.88
N SER A 189 21.59 3.06 14.60
CA SER A 189 22.89 2.61 15.08
C SER A 189 23.86 2.24 13.94
N VAL A 190 23.33 1.79 12.80
CA VAL A 190 24.09 1.43 11.59
C VAL A 190 24.22 2.62 10.62
N LYS A 191 23.19 3.44 10.54
CA LYS A 191 23.09 4.59 9.63
C LYS A 191 22.83 5.84 10.44
N LYS A 192 23.88 6.63 10.68
CA LYS A 192 23.71 7.94 11.31
C LYS A 192 22.80 8.82 10.43
N ALA A 193 21.90 9.55 11.08
CA ALA A 193 21.14 10.60 10.41
C ALA A 193 22.12 11.67 9.94
N ASN A 194 22.35 11.73 8.64
CA ASN A 194 23.03 12.85 8.01
C ASN A 194 21.95 13.79 7.49
N ASN A 195 22.25 15.07 7.26
CA ASN A 195 21.33 16.09 6.70
C ASN A 195 20.81 15.74 5.28
N LYS A 196 20.48 14.48 5.03
CA LYS A 196 19.91 13.97 3.77
C LYS A 196 18.40 14.11 3.79
N LYS A 197 17.82 14.42 2.63
CA LYS A 197 16.37 14.57 2.42
C LYS A 197 15.52 13.34 2.84
N ILE A 198 16.12 12.13 2.97
CA ILE A 198 15.41 10.88 3.25
C ILE A 198 15.91 10.31 4.58
N HIS A 199 14.97 10.00 5.48
CA HIS A 199 15.28 9.40 6.78
C HIS A 199 15.98 8.04 6.63
N PRO A 200 16.98 7.69 7.48
CA PRO A 200 17.72 6.44 7.37
C PRO A 200 16.88 5.17 7.35
N ALA A 201 15.77 5.15 8.09
CA ALA A 201 14.88 3.98 8.19
C ALA A 201 13.95 3.79 6.98
N THR A 202 13.71 4.82 6.17
CA THR A 202 12.71 4.78 5.08
C THR A 202 12.84 3.55 4.20
N LYS A 203 14.04 3.27 3.71
CA LYS A 203 14.29 2.14 2.79
C LYS A 203 14.04 0.77 3.44
N THR A 204 14.39 0.61 4.71
CA THR A 204 14.16 -0.65 5.44
C THR A 204 12.69 -0.88 5.72
N PHE A 205 11.96 0.16 6.14
CA PHE A 205 10.52 0.09 6.35
C PHE A 205 9.77 -0.19 5.04
N GLN A 206 10.15 0.47 3.96
CA GLN A 206 9.63 0.21 2.62
C GLN A 206 9.86 -1.24 2.19
N ALA A 207 11.07 -1.79 2.40
CA ALA A 207 11.41 -3.16 2.06
C ALA A 207 10.53 -4.18 2.78
N LEU A 208 10.35 -4.02 4.09
CA LEU A 208 9.50 -4.89 4.90
C LEU A 208 8.05 -4.82 4.46
N ARG A 209 7.54 -3.62 4.24
CA ARG A 209 6.17 -3.40 3.76
C ARG A 209 5.92 -4.11 2.43
N ILE A 210 6.79 -3.89 1.45
CA ILE A 210 6.69 -4.52 0.12
C ILE A 210 6.68 -6.04 0.24
N TYR A 211 7.60 -6.59 1.02
CA TYR A 211 7.72 -8.04 1.22
C TYR A 211 6.47 -8.65 1.87
N ILE A 212 6.00 -8.07 2.98
CA ILE A 212 4.86 -8.57 3.75
C ILE A 212 3.56 -8.55 2.93
N ASN A 213 3.40 -7.52 2.13
CA ASN A 213 2.15 -7.31 1.38
C ASN A 213 2.22 -7.85 -0.06
N ASN A 214 3.30 -8.53 -0.44
CA ASN A 214 3.51 -8.98 -1.82
C ASN A 214 3.19 -7.85 -2.82
N GLU A 215 3.72 -6.65 -2.54
CA GLU A 215 3.54 -5.53 -3.46
C GLU A 215 4.33 -5.79 -4.75
N PRO A 216 3.84 -5.37 -5.92
CA PRO A 216 4.58 -5.52 -7.15
C PRO A 216 5.91 -4.74 -7.07
N VAL A 217 7.01 -5.46 -7.17
CA VAL A 217 8.39 -4.93 -6.97
C VAL A 217 8.86 -4.14 -8.17
N SER A 218 8.31 -4.42 -9.33
CA SER A 218 8.65 -3.71 -10.55
C SER A 218 7.40 -3.41 -11.34
N TYR A 219 7.17 -2.15 -11.58
CA TYR A 219 6.25 -1.67 -12.60
C TYR A 219 6.64 -2.15 -14.01
N THR A 220 7.82 -2.76 -14.16
CA THR A 220 8.34 -3.34 -15.41
C THR A 220 7.55 -4.58 -15.87
N HIS A 221 6.77 -5.20 -14.99
CA HIS A 221 5.86 -6.29 -15.37
C HIS A 221 4.48 -5.80 -15.84
N LEU A 222 4.17 -4.53 -15.68
CA LEU A 222 3.05 -3.87 -16.34
C LEU A 222 3.50 -3.43 -17.75
N THR A 223 3.95 -4.38 -18.56
CA THR A 223 4.10 -4.13 -19.99
C THR A 223 2.69 -4.01 -20.57
N LEU A 224 2.21 -2.79 -20.69
CA LEU A 224 1.14 -2.50 -21.63
C LEU A 224 1.63 -3.01 -23.01
N PRO A 225 0.83 -3.79 -23.76
CA PRO A 225 1.20 -4.13 -25.12
C PRO A 225 1.30 -2.82 -25.88
N THR A 226 2.53 -2.35 -26.10
CA THR A 226 2.79 -1.29 -27.06
C THR A 226 2.41 -1.86 -28.40
N LYS A 227 1.29 -1.39 -28.96
CA LYS A 227 1.02 -1.60 -30.38
C LYS A 227 2.18 -0.98 -31.15
N ALA A 228 2.98 -1.86 -31.78
CA ALA A 228 3.85 -1.45 -32.86
C ALA A 228 3.02 -0.96 -34.08
#